data_403e568e7dd5e7a99574775a8c6c6231
#
_entry.id   403e568e7dd5e7a99574775a8c6c6231
#
_cell.length_a   1.000
_cell.length_b   1.000
_cell.length_c   1.000
_cell.angle_alpha   90.00
_cell.angle_beta   90.00
_cell.angle_gamma   90.00
#
_symmetry.space_group_name_H-M   'P 1'
#
loop_
_entity.id
_entity.type
_entity.pdbx_description
1 polymer ?
#
loop_
_entity_poly.entity_id
_entity_poly.type
_entity_poly.pdbx_seq_one_letter_code
_entity_poly.pdbx_strand_id
1 'polypeptide(L)'
;MCANFKPITLEQVKQLELPLVSFAYEEEVYPSYKTPLLFKSEQGLEWREVLFGLVPKWAEDLNISKHTYNARHETIFQKPSFQESAYKCKFGVIPVTEFYESKYTNNKPQRWAVKRKDGRAFYIAALYEIRKLNDKIIRSSAMLTMDAIDHPMMKDFHEPGDVKRSVVVIPHEQLDEWLTLKQPYQLINFMNGFPAEEFECLHVPKLKIEKITPQLNMFDLF
;
A
#
# COMPACT_ATOMS: atom_id res chain seq x y z
N MET A 1 0.96 5.28 10.02
CA MET A 1 0.37 5.14 8.67
C MET A 1 1.24 4.19 7.87
N CYS A 2 0.62 3.23 7.16
CA CYS A 2 1.33 2.17 6.44
C CYS A 2 2.29 2.75 5.39
N ALA A 3 3.57 2.56 5.59
CA ALA A 3 4.63 3.02 4.69
C ALA A 3 5.43 1.85 4.11
N ASN A 4 5.05 0.62 4.44
CA ASN A 4 5.84 -0.55 4.06
C ASN A 4 4.96 -1.81 4.04
N PHE A 5 5.12 -2.61 3.01
CA PHE A 5 4.34 -3.83 2.81
C PHE A 5 5.07 -4.82 1.89
N LYS A 6 4.65 -6.08 1.92
CA LYS A 6 5.02 -7.09 0.93
C LYS A 6 3.88 -7.27 -0.07
N PRO A 7 4.13 -7.06 -1.36
CA PRO A 7 3.15 -7.37 -2.41
C PRO A 7 2.80 -8.85 -2.44
N ILE A 8 1.72 -9.15 -3.14
CA ILE A 8 1.29 -10.52 -3.45
C ILE A 8 2.40 -11.30 -4.16
N THR A 9 2.56 -12.59 -3.84
CA THR A 9 3.48 -13.48 -4.55
C THR A 9 2.86 -14.04 -5.82
N LEU A 10 3.68 -14.51 -6.77
CA LEU A 10 3.19 -15.16 -7.99
C LEU A 10 2.38 -16.44 -7.70
N GLU A 11 2.69 -17.13 -6.62
CA GLU A 11 1.91 -18.29 -6.17
C GLU A 11 0.51 -17.87 -5.73
N GLN A 12 0.40 -16.82 -4.93
CA GLN A 12 -0.90 -16.29 -4.47
C GLN A 12 -1.70 -15.66 -5.60
N VAL A 13 -1.06 -15.07 -6.63
CA VAL A 13 -1.73 -14.62 -7.85
C VAL A 13 -2.48 -15.79 -8.50
N LYS A 14 -1.85 -16.97 -8.59
CA LYS A 14 -2.49 -18.18 -9.12
C LYS A 14 -3.60 -18.70 -8.21
N GLN A 15 -3.36 -18.70 -6.89
CA GLN A 15 -4.36 -19.14 -5.90
C GLN A 15 -5.65 -18.31 -5.92
N LEU A 16 -5.52 -17.01 -6.21
CA LEU A 16 -6.65 -16.07 -6.32
C LEU A 16 -7.21 -15.96 -7.74
N GLU A 17 -6.74 -16.80 -8.67
CA GLU A 17 -7.17 -16.82 -10.08
C GLU A 17 -7.07 -15.44 -10.78
N LEU A 18 -6.09 -14.64 -10.35
CA LEU A 18 -5.83 -13.33 -10.93
C LEU A 18 -5.02 -13.46 -12.24
N PRO A 19 -5.10 -12.48 -13.16
CA PRO A 19 -4.24 -12.45 -14.34
C PRO A 19 -2.76 -12.56 -13.95
N LEU A 20 -1.91 -13.14 -14.81
CA LEU A 20 -0.48 -13.23 -14.54
C LEU A 20 0.18 -11.84 -14.60
N VAL A 21 1.04 -11.56 -13.63
CA VAL A 21 1.84 -10.33 -13.61
C VAL A 21 2.99 -10.49 -14.61
N SER A 22 3.15 -9.52 -15.51
CA SER A 22 4.13 -9.54 -16.60
C SER A 22 5.39 -8.70 -16.35
N PHE A 23 5.57 -8.17 -15.15
CA PHE A 23 6.72 -7.34 -14.76
C PHE A 23 7.24 -7.76 -13.38
N ALA A 24 8.52 -7.49 -13.11
CA ALA A 24 9.13 -7.72 -11.81
C ALA A 24 8.78 -6.60 -10.83
N TYR A 25 8.72 -6.91 -9.55
CA TYR A 25 8.52 -5.95 -8.45
C TYR A 25 9.29 -6.39 -7.21
N GLU A 26 9.51 -5.44 -6.31
CA GLU A 26 10.27 -5.67 -5.08
C GLU A 26 9.50 -6.57 -4.11
N GLU A 27 10.23 -7.41 -3.36
CA GLU A 27 9.64 -8.24 -2.29
C GLU A 27 9.09 -7.40 -1.14
N GLU A 28 9.65 -6.22 -0.91
CA GLU A 28 9.22 -5.29 0.12
C GLU A 28 9.20 -3.86 -0.44
N VAL A 29 8.05 -3.21 -0.38
CA VAL A 29 7.80 -1.91 -1.00
C VAL A 29 7.80 -0.80 0.05
N TYR A 30 8.47 0.29 -0.27
CA TYR A 30 8.53 1.55 0.48
C TYR A 30 8.00 2.71 -0.38
N PRO A 31 7.70 3.88 0.21
CA PRO A 31 7.32 5.06 -0.57
C PRO A 31 8.34 5.36 -1.67
N SER A 32 7.84 5.68 -2.86
CA SER A 32 8.60 5.89 -4.10
C SER A 32 9.18 4.63 -4.74
N TYR A 33 8.88 3.45 -4.24
CA TYR A 33 9.17 2.19 -4.93
C TYR A 33 8.07 1.85 -5.93
N LYS A 34 8.36 0.98 -6.87
CA LYS A 34 7.37 0.42 -7.79
C LYS A 34 6.64 -0.75 -7.15
N THR A 35 5.35 -0.87 -7.43
CA THR A 35 4.49 -1.93 -6.90
C THR A 35 3.45 -2.35 -7.92
N PRO A 36 2.97 -3.60 -7.89
CA PRO A 36 1.82 -4.00 -8.70
C PRO A 36 0.54 -3.39 -8.16
N LEU A 37 -0.24 -2.80 -9.04
CA LEU A 37 -1.62 -2.35 -8.82
C LEU A 37 -2.54 -3.19 -9.69
N LEU A 38 -3.61 -3.72 -9.11
CA LEU A 38 -4.71 -4.38 -9.84
C LEU A 38 -5.84 -3.37 -10.01
N PHE A 39 -6.36 -3.25 -11.22
CA PHE A 39 -7.50 -2.42 -11.55
C PHE A 39 -8.35 -3.10 -12.63
N LYS A 40 -9.53 -2.55 -12.93
CA LYS A 40 -10.42 -3.07 -13.97
C LYS A 40 -10.47 -2.11 -15.15
N SER A 41 -10.22 -2.64 -16.33
CA SER A 41 -10.41 -1.96 -17.61
C SER A 41 -11.62 -2.55 -18.36
N GLU A 42 -11.86 -2.08 -19.56
CA GLU A 42 -12.86 -2.67 -20.47
C GLU A 42 -12.53 -4.11 -20.87
N GLN A 43 -11.24 -4.49 -20.82
CA GLN A 43 -10.77 -5.84 -21.12
C GLN A 43 -10.80 -6.77 -19.89
N GLY A 44 -11.13 -6.27 -18.72
CA GLY A 44 -11.18 -7.03 -17.47
C GLY A 44 -10.14 -6.59 -16.45
N LEU A 45 -9.74 -7.51 -15.57
CA LEU A 45 -8.70 -7.24 -14.54
C LEU A 45 -7.33 -7.15 -15.19
N GLU A 46 -6.60 -6.08 -14.86
CA GLU A 46 -5.25 -5.81 -15.37
C GLU A 46 -4.31 -5.39 -14.27
N TRP A 47 -3.03 -5.77 -14.44
CA TRP A 47 -1.93 -5.27 -13.61
C TRP A 47 -1.26 -4.06 -14.23
N ARG A 48 -0.89 -3.12 -13.37
CA ARG A 48 -0.01 -1.99 -13.74
C ARG A 48 1.13 -1.87 -12.73
N GLU A 49 2.33 -1.68 -13.26
CA GLU A 49 3.45 -1.22 -12.44
C GLU A 49 3.23 0.26 -12.14
N VAL A 50 3.13 0.61 -10.87
CA VAL A 50 2.88 1.98 -10.39
C VAL A 50 3.90 2.38 -9.32
N LEU A 51 4.19 3.67 -9.24
CA LEU A 51 4.97 4.25 -8.16
C LEU A 51 4.10 4.28 -6.88
N PHE A 52 4.61 3.81 -5.76
CA PHE A 52 3.94 3.93 -4.47
C PHE A 52 4.16 5.33 -3.89
N GLY A 53 3.14 6.14 -3.99
CA GLY A 53 3.07 7.58 -3.74
C GLY A 53 2.48 8.28 -4.94
N LEU A 54 1.22 8.76 -4.83
CA LEU A 54 0.46 9.33 -5.91
C LEU A 54 1.09 10.65 -6.39
N VAL A 55 1.33 10.77 -7.69
CA VAL A 55 1.87 11.98 -8.32
C VAL A 55 0.73 12.70 -9.04
N PRO A 56 0.16 13.75 -8.42
CA PRO A 56 -0.96 14.48 -9.00
C PRO A 56 -0.52 15.27 -10.24
N LYS A 57 -1.47 15.66 -11.09
CA LYS A 57 -1.18 16.30 -12.37
C LYS A 57 -0.43 17.63 -12.28
N TRP A 58 -0.59 18.34 -11.18
CA TRP A 58 0.08 19.62 -10.92
C TRP A 58 1.52 19.48 -10.41
N ALA A 59 1.96 18.26 -9.99
CA ALA A 59 3.29 18.07 -9.46
C ALA A 59 4.36 18.31 -10.54
N GLU A 60 5.44 18.97 -10.20
CA GLU A 60 6.55 19.29 -11.11
C GLU A 60 7.57 18.15 -11.20
N ASP A 61 7.64 17.32 -10.15
CA ASP A 61 8.56 16.18 -10.07
C ASP A 61 7.93 14.99 -9.32
N LEU A 62 8.73 13.95 -9.07
CA LEU A 62 8.31 12.74 -8.37
C LEU A 62 8.50 12.80 -6.84
N ASN A 63 9.12 13.85 -6.29
CA ASN A 63 9.44 13.92 -4.86
C ASN A 63 8.20 13.91 -3.98
N ILE A 64 7.08 14.43 -4.51
CA ILE A 64 5.79 14.41 -3.81
C ILE A 64 5.36 12.98 -3.42
N SER A 65 5.77 11.95 -4.17
CA SER A 65 5.43 10.56 -3.89
C SER A 65 5.85 10.10 -2.47
N LYS A 66 6.89 10.73 -1.91
CA LYS A 66 7.36 10.47 -0.55
C LYS A 66 6.34 10.86 0.54
N HIS A 67 5.32 11.65 0.18
CA HIS A 67 4.34 12.21 1.11
C HIS A 67 2.89 11.85 0.75
N THR A 68 2.66 11.24 -0.42
CA THR A 68 1.33 10.96 -0.97
C THR A 68 1.02 9.47 -1.10
N TYR A 69 1.75 8.62 -0.40
CA TYR A 69 1.56 7.15 -0.43
C TYR A 69 0.34 6.67 0.37
N ASN A 70 -0.20 7.51 1.27
CA ASN A 70 -1.45 7.27 1.99
C ASN A 70 -2.45 8.39 1.75
N ALA A 71 -3.68 8.04 1.40
CA ALA A 71 -4.79 8.94 1.19
C ALA A 71 -5.87 8.67 2.24
N ARG A 72 -6.18 9.65 3.10
CA ARG A 72 -7.24 9.54 4.10
C ARG A 72 -8.60 9.66 3.43
N HIS A 73 -9.46 8.64 3.54
CA HIS A 73 -10.77 8.66 2.89
C HIS A 73 -11.61 9.86 3.30
N GLU A 74 -11.46 10.33 4.55
CA GLU A 74 -12.23 11.46 5.11
C GLU A 74 -11.92 12.78 4.39
N THR A 75 -10.78 12.89 3.75
CA THR A 75 -10.30 14.15 3.15
C THR A 75 -9.89 14.04 1.68
N ILE A 76 -10.02 12.88 1.03
CA ILE A 76 -9.53 12.69 -0.35
C ILE A 76 -10.20 13.62 -1.36
N PHE A 77 -11.45 14.01 -1.14
CA PHE A 77 -12.19 14.94 -2.00
C PHE A 77 -11.81 16.41 -1.78
N GLN A 78 -11.03 16.71 -0.76
CA GLN A 78 -10.61 18.05 -0.38
C GLN A 78 -9.11 18.30 -0.64
N LYS A 79 -8.30 17.24 -0.57
CA LYS A 79 -6.85 17.34 -0.70
C LYS A 79 -6.43 17.44 -2.17
N PRO A 80 -5.71 18.50 -2.59
CA PRO A 80 -5.30 18.72 -3.99
C PRO A 80 -4.58 17.53 -4.61
N SER A 81 -3.84 16.75 -3.80
CA SER A 81 -3.10 15.58 -4.28
C SER A 81 -3.99 14.41 -4.70
N PHE A 82 -5.22 14.30 -4.16
CA PHE A 82 -6.06 13.11 -4.31
C PHE A 82 -7.41 13.38 -4.97
N GLN A 83 -7.94 14.61 -4.82
CA GLN A 83 -9.31 14.94 -5.19
C GLN A 83 -9.64 14.59 -6.65
N GLU A 84 -8.75 14.88 -7.61
CA GLU A 84 -9.03 14.61 -9.02
C GLU A 84 -9.17 13.10 -9.29
N SER A 85 -8.26 12.29 -8.74
CA SER A 85 -8.33 10.84 -8.89
C SER A 85 -9.57 10.26 -8.21
N ALA A 86 -9.94 10.79 -7.03
CA ALA A 86 -11.12 10.37 -6.29
C ALA A 86 -12.43 10.70 -7.04
N TYR A 87 -12.58 11.95 -7.51
CA TYR A 87 -13.75 12.35 -8.29
C TYR A 87 -13.90 11.60 -9.63
N LYS A 88 -12.78 11.15 -10.21
CA LYS A 88 -12.77 10.36 -11.45
C LYS A 88 -12.86 8.86 -11.20
N CYS A 89 -13.16 8.43 -9.97
CA CYS A 89 -13.24 7.02 -9.58
C CYS A 89 -12.03 6.19 -10.05
N LYS A 90 -10.81 6.76 -9.97
CA LYS A 90 -9.59 6.03 -10.31
C LYS A 90 -9.20 5.13 -9.13
N PHE A 91 -10.00 4.10 -8.92
CA PHE A 91 -9.82 3.12 -7.86
C PHE A 91 -9.15 1.86 -8.37
N GLY A 92 -8.27 1.32 -7.57
CA GLY A 92 -7.60 0.05 -7.76
C GLY A 92 -7.37 -0.60 -6.41
N VAL A 93 -6.65 -1.70 -6.40
CA VAL A 93 -6.18 -2.34 -5.18
C VAL A 93 -4.70 -2.67 -5.29
N ILE A 94 -4.01 -2.65 -4.17
CA ILE A 94 -2.66 -3.19 -4.03
C ILE A 94 -2.80 -4.51 -3.28
N PRO A 95 -2.71 -5.66 -3.96
CA PRO A 95 -2.73 -6.96 -3.30
C PRO A 95 -1.42 -7.20 -2.55
N VAL A 96 -1.53 -7.57 -1.28
CA VAL A 96 -0.40 -7.74 -0.37
C VAL A 96 -0.49 -9.06 0.39
N THR A 97 0.67 -9.56 0.84
CA THR A 97 0.74 -10.69 1.78
C THR A 97 0.70 -10.19 3.22
N GLU A 98 1.35 -9.05 3.47
CA GLU A 98 1.41 -8.40 4.77
C GLU A 98 1.72 -6.91 4.62
N PHE A 99 1.31 -6.11 5.59
CA PHE A 99 1.75 -4.73 5.73
C PHE A 99 2.37 -4.52 7.12
N TYR A 100 3.17 -3.46 7.25
CA TYR A 100 3.92 -3.20 8.47
C TYR A 100 3.50 -1.89 9.09
N GLU A 101 3.31 -1.96 10.42
CA GLU A 101 3.04 -0.79 11.25
C GLU A 101 3.89 -0.81 12.52
N SER A 102 4.05 0.37 13.13
CA SER A 102 4.77 0.50 14.38
C SER A 102 3.84 0.33 15.57
N LYS A 103 4.17 -0.60 16.46
CA LYS A 103 3.60 -0.69 17.80
C LYS A 103 4.64 -0.22 18.81
N TYR A 104 4.24 0.57 19.78
CA TYR A 104 5.16 1.17 20.72
C TYR A 104 5.21 0.37 22.02
N THR A 105 6.43 0.04 22.47
CA THR A 105 6.72 -0.58 23.78
C THR A 105 7.76 0.27 24.50
N ASN A 106 7.44 0.76 25.69
CA ASN A 106 8.32 1.67 26.45
C ASN A 106 8.76 2.89 25.60
N ASN A 107 7.82 3.51 24.89
CA ASN A 107 8.02 4.66 23.98
C ASN A 107 9.02 4.40 22.82
N LYS A 108 9.31 3.15 22.51
CA LYS A 108 10.15 2.77 21.37
C LYS A 108 9.31 2.09 20.30
N PRO A 109 9.39 2.54 19.02
CA PRO A 109 8.69 1.90 17.93
C PRO A 109 9.26 0.51 17.65
N GLN A 110 8.38 -0.46 17.54
CA GLN A 110 8.70 -1.82 17.12
C GLN A 110 7.93 -2.09 15.83
N ARG A 111 8.59 -2.70 14.85
CA ARG A 111 7.98 -3.07 13.58
C ARG A 111 7.17 -4.36 13.75
N TRP A 112 5.91 -4.32 13.36
CA TRP A 112 5.01 -5.46 13.37
C TRP A 112 4.43 -5.68 11.98
N ALA A 113 4.38 -6.95 11.57
CA ALA A 113 3.67 -7.37 10.38
C ALA A 113 2.20 -7.65 10.73
N VAL A 114 1.30 -7.18 9.90
CA VAL A 114 -0.13 -7.52 9.96
C VAL A 114 -0.46 -8.32 8.71
N LYS A 115 -0.97 -9.53 8.87
CA LYS A 115 -1.28 -10.46 7.80
C LYS A 115 -2.50 -11.32 8.13
N ARG A 116 -3.07 -11.97 7.13
CA ARG A 116 -4.15 -12.93 7.36
C ARG A 116 -3.64 -14.20 8.02
N LYS A 117 -4.43 -14.77 8.95
CA LYS A 117 -4.13 -16.03 9.63
C LYS A 117 -4.11 -17.23 8.69
N ASP A 118 -4.91 -17.18 7.62
CA ASP A 118 -4.99 -18.24 6.60
C ASP A 118 -3.85 -18.17 5.56
N GLY A 119 -2.96 -17.19 5.67
CA GLY A 119 -1.81 -16.99 4.77
C GLY A 119 -2.17 -16.46 3.38
N ARG A 120 -3.45 -16.20 3.08
CA ARG A 120 -3.86 -15.64 1.80
C ARG A 120 -3.46 -14.17 1.67
N ALA A 121 -3.19 -13.74 0.43
CA ALA A 121 -3.09 -12.32 0.13
C ALA A 121 -4.46 -11.62 0.29
N PHE A 122 -4.41 -10.31 0.53
CA PHE A 122 -5.60 -9.48 0.66
C PHE A 122 -5.39 -8.16 -0.09
N TYR A 123 -6.49 -7.43 -0.33
CA TYR A 123 -6.50 -6.26 -1.19
C TYR A 123 -6.57 -4.99 -0.37
N ILE A 124 -5.54 -4.15 -0.45
CA ILE A 124 -5.60 -2.79 0.12
C ILE A 124 -6.17 -1.85 -0.94
N ALA A 125 -7.25 -1.15 -0.60
CA ALA A 125 -7.87 -0.15 -1.46
C ALA A 125 -6.86 0.95 -1.82
N ALA A 126 -6.86 1.36 -3.08
CA ALA A 126 -5.95 2.37 -3.59
C ALA A 126 -6.62 3.34 -4.55
N LEU A 127 -6.13 4.59 -4.55
CA LEU A 127 -6.29 5.54 -5.65
C LEU A 127 -5.11 5.40 -6.60
N TYR A 128 -5.32 5.65 -7.90
CA TYR A 128 -4.22 5.76 -8.85
C TYR A 128 -4.32 7.02 -9.72
N GLU A 129 -3.19 7.44 -10.27
CA GLU A 129 -3.11 8.51 -11.27
C GLU A 129 -2.15 8.11 -12.39
N ILE A 130 -2.53 8.51 -13.61
CA ILE A 130 -1.70 8.37 -14.80
C ILE A 130 -1.53 9.76 -15.38
N ARG A 131 -0.28 10.19 -15.52
CA ARG A 131 0.05 11.52 -16.05
C ARG A 131 1.27 11.48 -16.97
N LYS A 132 1.40 12.48 -17.79
CA LYS A 132 2.63 12.77 -18.55
C LYS A 132 3.49 13.76 -17.75
N LEU A 133 4.77 13.46 -17.55
CA LEU A 133 5.76 14.33 -16.92
C LEU A 133 7.07 14.21 -17.70
N ASN A 134 7.58 15.32 -18.24
CA ASN A 134 8.82 15.34 -19.04
C ASN A 134 8.85 14.22 -20.10
N ASP A 135 7.80 14.15 -20.91
CA ASP A 135 7.55 13.14 -21.97
C ASP A 135 7.47 11.68 -21.51
N LYS A 136 7.53 11.40 -20.22
CA LYS A 136 7.34 10.07 -19.63
C LYS A 136 5.94 9.91 -19.08
N ILE A 137 5.36 8.74 -19.27
CA ILE A 137 4.10 8.35 -18.60
C ILE A 137 4.43 7.87 -17.20
N ILE A 138 3.95 8.61 -16.20
CA ILE A 138 4.06 8.24 -14.78
C ILE A 138 2.74 7.65 -14.35
N ARG A 139 2.81 6.44 -13.81
CA ARG A 139 1.71 5.76 -13.14
C ARG A 139 2.03 5.69 -11.66
N SER A 140 1.10 6.09 -10.82
CA SER A 140 1.33 6.20 -9.39
C SER A 140 0.06 5.88 -8.60
N SER A 141 0.21 5.51 -7.33
CA SER A 141 -0.91 5.12 -6.48
C SER A 141 -0.72 5.56 -5.03
N ALA A 142 -1.82 5.65 -4.30
CA ALA A 142 -1.84 5.85 -2.86
C ALA A 142 -2.80 4.86 -2.22
N MET A 143 -2.42 4.23 -1.11
CA MET A 143 -3.31 3.41 -0.31
C MET A 143 -4.36 4.27 0.38
N LEU A 144 -5.61 3.81 0.40
CA LEU A 144 -6.64 4.41 1.22
C LEU A 144 -6.48 4.01 2.68
N THR A 145 -6.65 4.98 3.56
CA THR A 145 -6.63 4.78 5.00
C THR A 145 -7.87 5.36 5.65
N MET A 146 -8.24 4.80 6.79
CA MET A 146 -9.39 5.20 7.60
C MET A 146 -8.99 5.37 9.07
N ASP A 147 -9.84 6.03 9.86
CA ASP A 147 -9.70 6.07 11.31
C ASP A 147 -9.76 4.65 11.89
N ALA A 148 -8.97 4.39 12.92
CA ALA A 148 -8.85 3.08 13.54
C ALA A 148 -8.88 3.13 15.07
N ILE A 149 -9.43 4.21 15.66
CA ILE A 149 -9.48 4.36 17.13
C ILE A 149 -10.29 3.23 17.78
N ASP A 150 -11.34 2.77 17.11
CA ASP A 150 -12.21 1.70 17.61
C ASP A 150 -11.88 0.33 16.98
N HIS A 151 -10.88 0.24 16.11
CA HIS A 151 -10.53 -1.03 15.47
C HIS A 151 -9.86 -1.97 16.49
N PRO A 152 -10.38 -3.20 16.70
CA PRO A 152 -9.91 -4.10 17.76
C PRO A 152 -8.40 -4.35 17.77
N MET A 153 -7.77 -4.40 16.59
CA MET A 153 -6.33 -4.64 16.43
C MET A 153 -5.54 -3.34 16.23
N MET A 154 -5.96 -2.47 15.28
CA MET A 154 -5.14 -1.34 14.83
C MET A 154 -5.09 -0.16 15.81
N LYS A 155 -5.99 -0.07 16.78
CA LYS A 155 -5.97 0.94 17.85
C LYS A 155 -4.68 0.92 18.69
N ASP A 156 -4.02 -0.23 18.75
CA ASP A 156 -2.79 -0.43 19.53
C ASP A 156 -1.51 -0.01 18.78
N PHE A 157 -1.65 0.36 17.52
CA PHE A 157 -0.53 0.77 16.68
C PHE A 157 -0.34 2.30 16.69
N HIS A 158 0.75 2.76 16.08
CA HIS A 158 1.21 4.15 16.03
C HIS A 158 1.68 4.68 17.39
N GLU A 159 2.31 5.85 17.37
CA GLU A 159 2.80 6.49 18.60
C GLU A 159 1.64 6.80 19.55
N PRO A 160 1.85 6.66 20.89
CA PRO A 160 0.86 7.12 21.85
C PRO A 160 0.55 8.60 21.65
N GLY A 161 -0.74 8.93 21.57
CA GLY A 161 -1.21 10.29 21.28
C GLY A 161 -1.43 10.60 19.79
N ASP A 162 -0.87 9.82 18.88
CA ASP A 162 -1.14 9.96 17.45
C ASP A 162 -2.53 9.43 17.07
N VAL A 163 -3.08 10.01 15.99
CA VAL A 163 -4.31 9.52 15.36
C VAL A 163 -4.11 8.08 14.90
N LYS A 164 -4.95 7.18 15.36
CA LYS A 164 -4.93 5.76 14.98
C LYS A 164 -5.49 5.59 13.57
N ARG A 165 -4.76 4.90 12.73
CA ARG A 165 -5.12 4.70 11.32
C ARG A 165 -5.00 3.24 10.93
N SER A 166 -5.83 2.81 9.98
CA SER A 166 -5.72 1.52 9.30
C SER A 166 -5.76 1.70 7.80
N VAL A 167 -5.18 0.77 7.08
CA VAL A 167 -5.47 0.61 5.65
C VAL A 167 -6.90 0.13 5.47
N VAL A 168 -7.51 0.48 4.36
CA VAL A 168 -8.82 -0.04 3.96
C VAL A 168 -8.60 -1.36 3.21
N VAL A 169 -9.15 -2.44 3.73
CA VAL A 169 -9.08 -3.76 3.08
C VAL A 169 -10.39 -4.03 2.35
N ILE A 170 -10.29 -4.36 1.07
CA ILE A 170 -11.44 -4.76 0.24
C ILE A 170 -11.59 -6.27 0.33
N PRO A 171 -12.73 -6.79 0.81
CA PRO A 171 -13.03 -8.21 0.78
C PRO A 171 -13.02 -8.76 -0.66
N HIS A 172 -12.62 -10.04 -0.81
CA HIS A 172 -12.49 -10.63 -2.15
C HIS A 172 -13.81 -10.60 -2.94
N GLU A 173 -14.92 -10.86 -2.27
CA GLU A 173 -16.27 -10.83 -2.83
C GLU A 173 -16.75 -9.45 -3.25
N GLN A 174 -16.13 -8.38 -2.73
CA GLN A 174 -16.46 -6.99 -3.07
C GLN A 174 -15.46 -6.38 -4.06
N LEU A 175 -14.46 -7.13 -4.52
CA LEU A 175 -13.40 -6.62 -5.38
C LEU A 175 -13.96 -6.03 -6.69
N ASP A 176 -14.89 -6.74 -7.34
CA ASP A 176 -15.48 -6.29 -8.60
C ASP A 176 -16.31 -5.01 -8.42
N GLU A 177 -17.10 -4.95 -7.37
CA GLU A 177 -17.90 -3.77 -7.04
C GLU A 177 -16.98 -2.56 -6.79
N TRP A 178 -15.91 -2.72 -5.99
CA TRP A 178 -14.92 -1.68 -5.74
C TRP A 178 -14.27 -1.16 -7.02
N LEU A 179 -13.80 -2.06 -7.88
CA LEU A 179 -13.08 -1.71 -9.10
C LEU A 179 -13.97 -1.13 -10.21
N THR A 180 -15.31 -1.24 -10.09
CA THR A 180 -16.29 -0.73 -11.05
C THR A 180 -17.08 0.47 -10.54
N LEU A 181 -16.71 1.05 -9.41
CA LEU A 181 -17.35 2.24 -8.87
C LEU A 181 -17.38 3.38 -9.89
N LYS A 182 -18.58 3.92 -10.14
CA LYS A 182 -18.81 5.06 -11.04
C LYS A 182 -19.18 6.34 -10.30
N GLN A 183 -19.62 6.22 -9.07
CA GLN A 183 -20.02 7.34 -8.24
C GLN A 183 -19.01 7.49 -7.09
N PRO A 184 -18.24 8.59 -7.05
CA PRO A 184 -17.09 8.71 -6.15
C PRO A 184 -17.46 8.55 -4.67
N TYR A 185 -18.62 9.05 -4.24
CA TYR A 185 -19.03 8.97 -2.83
C TYR A 185 -19.46 7.57 -2.38
N GLN A 186 -19.71 6.64 -3.29
CA GLN A 186 -20.03 5.25 -2.95
C GLN A 186 -18.84 4.52 -2.28
N LEU A 187 -17.63 5.04 -2.41
CA LEU A 187 -16.47 4.48 -1.71
C LEU A 187 -16.71 4.33 -0.20
N ILE A 188 -17.60 5.16 0.39
CA ILE A 188 -17.91 5.10 1.83
C ILE A 188 -18.46 3.74 2.27
N ASN A 189 -19.11 3.00 1.37
CA ASN A 189 -19.67 1.68 1.66
C ASN A 189 -18.56 0.64 1.93
N PHE A 190 -17.33 0.93 1.54
CA PHE A 190 -16.15 0.07 1.71
C PHE A 190 -15.25 0.51 2.87
N MET A 191 -15.57 1.63 3.53
CA MET A 191 -14.73 2.17 4.61
C MET A 191 -15.03 1.47 5.95
N ASN A 192 -14.93 0.15 5.91
CA ASN A 192 -15.08 -0.70 7.09
C ASN A 192 -13.71 -1.21 7.53
N GLY A 193 -13.51 -1.33 8.85
CA GLY A 193 -12.32 -1.99 9.37
C GLY A 193 -12.31 -3.47 8.94
N PHE A 194 -11.13 -4.01 8.64
CA PHE A 194 -11.01 -5.44 8.37
C PHE A 194 -11.31 -6.27 9.64
N PRO A 195 -11.86 -7.49 9.51
CA PRO A 195 -12.20 -8.34 10.65
C PRO A 195 -10.92 -8.78 11.39
N ALA A 196 -10.71 -8.25 12.60
CA ALA A 196 -9.49 -8.48 13.37
C ALA A 196 -9.27 -9.98 13.70
N GLU A 197 -10.35 -10.75 13.79
CA GLU A 197 -10.32 -12.20 14.03
C GLU A 197 -9.71 -13.00 12.88
N GLU A 198 -9.72 -12.49 11.65
CA GLU A 198 -9.10 -13.12 10.48
C GLU A 198 -7.61 -12.76 10.33
N PHE A 199 -7.14 -11.78 11.08
CA PHE A 199 -5.77 -11.28 10.99
C PHE A 199 -4.97 -11.58 12.25
N GLU A 200 -3.65 -11.59 12.09
CA GLU A 200 -2.69 -11.67 13.17
C GLU A 200 -1.62 -10.59 13.00
N CYS A 201 -0.98 -10.22 14.11
CA CYS A 201 0.15 -9.33 14.10
C CYS A 201 1.37 -10.00 14.75
N LEU A 202 2.52 -9.91 14.08
CA LEU A 202 3.76 -10.54 14.51
C LEU A 202 4.87 -9.49 14.61
N HIS A 203 5.66 -9.55 15.68
CA HIS A 203 6.84 -8.71 15.80
C HIS A 203 7.92 -9.15 14.81
N VAL A 204 8.30 -8.27 13.89
CA VAL A 204 9.27 -8.54 12.83
C VAL A 204 10.35 -7.45 12.84
N PRO A 205 11.38 -7.55 13.69
CA PRO A 205 12.43 -6.57 13.72
C PRO A 205 13.18 -6.53 12.38
N LYS A 206 13.53 -5.32 11.91
CA LYS A 206 14.44 -5.21 10.76
C LYS A 206 15.78 -5.83 11.15
N LEU A 207 16.23 -6.80 10.38
CA LEU A 207 17.59 -7.30 10.49
C LEU A 207 18.54 -6.13 10.20
N LYS A 208 19.44 -5.82 11.13
CA LYS A 208 20.56 -4.92 10.85
C LYS A 208 21.46 -5.70 9.89
N ILE A 209 21.51 -5.28 8.65
CA ILE A 209 22.57 -5.72 7.74
C ILE A 209 23.82 -5.00 8.25
N GLU A 210 24.63 -5.71 9.00
CA GLU A 210 25.99 -5.24 9.29
C GLU A 210 26.71 -5.13 7.94
N LYS A 211 27.13 -3.92 7.61
CA LYS A 211 28.02 -3.72 6.46
C LYS A 211 29.31 -4.47 6.78
N ILE A 212 29.48 -5.62 6.17
CA ILE A 212 30.77 -6.30 6.16
C ILE A 212 31.68 -5.38 5.32
N THR A 213 32.45 -4.55 6.00
CA THR A 213 33.53 -3.81 5.36
C THR A 213 34.63 -4.83 5.14
N PRO A 214 35.05 -5.13 3.88
CA PRO A 214 36.20 -5.99 3.67
C PRO A 214 37.39 -5.33 4.39
N GLN A 215 37.98 -6.01 5.38
CA GLN A 215 39.31 -5.65 5.86
C GLN A 215 40.26 -6.01 4.73
N LEU A 216 40.66 -5.02 3.93
CA LEU A 216 41.82 -5.12 3.07
C LEU A 216 43.05 -5.27 4.00
N ASN A 217 43.49 -6.49 4.16
CA ASN A 217 44.78 -6.75 4.77
C ASN A 217 45.83 -6.15 3.86
N MET A 218 46.54 -5.15 4.38
CA MET A 218 47.63 -4.42 3.69
C MET A 218 48.87 -5.28 3.46
N PHE A 219 48.78 -6.60 3.57
CA PHE A 219 49.87 -7.58 3.37
C PHE A 219 49.76 -8.39 2.08
N ASP A 220 48.74 -8.22 1.25
CA ASP A 220 48.62 -8.93 -0.03
C ASP A 220 49.14 -8.13 -1.25
N LEU A 221 50.01 -7.15 -1.01
CA LEU A 221 50.64 -6.32 -2.06
C LEU A 221 52.18 -6.43 -2.10
N PHE A 222 52.74 -7.64 -1.82
CA PHE A 222 54.12 -7.90 -2.14
C PHE A 222 54.33 -9.26 -2.76
#